data_dd41dab33e16f18ece9bf6d461eb663f
#
_entry.id   dd41dab33e16f18ece9bf6d461eb663f
#
_cell.length_a   1.000
_cell.length_b   1.000
_cell.length_c   1.000
_cell.angle_alpha   90.00
_cell.angle_beta   90.00
_cell.angle_gamma   90.00
#
_symmetry.space_group_name_H-M   'P 1'
#
loop_
_entity.id
_entity.type
_entity.pdbx_description
1 polymer ?
#
loop_
_entity_poly.entity_id
_entity_poly.type
_entity_poly.pdbx_seq_one_letter_code
_entity_poly.pdbx_strand_id
1 'polypeptide(L)'
;MENASLIPWLIATAALHTMLIQTRRNKLHGVNVFLMALTTISAFFATYLVRSGVVQSVHAFGSGGVGVPLLLFILISVALSFWIALLARRSDTGELAGIESREGFLILTSWLLLALSLIILIATMWPVFSAFWKETIM
;
A
#
# COMPACT_ATOMS: atom_id res chain seq x y z
N MET A 1 1.09 -15.11 7.44
CA MET A 1 2.34 -14.32 7.57
C MET A 1 2.94 -13.94 6.22
N GLU A 2 2.99 -14.85 5.28
CA GLU A 2 3.56 -14.60 3.94
C GLU A 2 2.88 -13.43 3.22
N ASN A 3 1.55 -13.33 3.28
CA ASN A 3 0.81 -12.22 2.68
C ASN A 3 1.17 -10.85 3.25
N ALA A 4 1.49 -10.78 4.56
CA ALA A 4 1.85 -9.52 5.21
C ALA A 4 3.19 -8.95 4.70
N SER A 5 4.15 -9.82 4.33
CA SER A 5 5.42 -9.42 3.73
C SER A 5 5.32 -9.20 2.21
N LEU A 6 4.40 -9.91 1.55
CA LEU A 6 4.19 -9.83 0.11
C LEU A 6 3.61 -8.47 -0.31
N ILE A 7 2.69 -7.90 0.48
CA ILE A 7 2.06 -6.60 0.19
C ILE A 7 3.10 -5.48 0.03
N PRO A 8 3.98 -5.19 1.01
CA PRO A 8 5.00 -4.15 0.85
C PRO A 8 5.97 -4.44 -0.30
N TRP A 9 6.28 -5.70 -0.58
CA TRP A 9 7.14 -6.07 -1.69
C TRP A 9 6.51 -5.73 -3.06
N LEU A 10 5.21 -6.03 -3.25
CA LEU A 10 4.48 -5.69 -4.48
C LEU A 10 4.42 -4.18 -4.69
N ILE A 11 4.13 -3.41 -3.63
CA ILE A 11 4.08 -1.94 -3.68
C ILE A 11 5.46 -1.36 -3.99
N ALA A 12 6.51 -1.86 -3.34
CA ALA A 12 7.89 -1.44 -3.61
C ALA A 12 8.30 -1.71 -5.07
N THR A 13 7.94 -2.88 -5.58
CA THR A 13 8.22 -3.25 -6.98
C THR A 13 7.48 -2.32 -7.96
N ALA A 14 6.21 -2.01 -7.70
CA ALA A 14 5.45 -1.03 -8.49
C ALA A 14 6.10 0.36 -8.42
N ALA A 15 6.53 0.80 -7.23
CA ALA A 15 7.23 2.07 -7.05
C ALA A 15 8.53 2.15 -7.87
N LEU A 16 9.34 1.08 -7.89
CA LEU A 16 10.56 1.02 -8.69
C LEU A 16 10.27 1.22 -10.19
N HIS A 17 9.22 0.59 -10.72
CA HIS A 17 8.84 0.74 -12.12
C HIS A 17 8.42 2.17 -12.45
N THR A 18 7.62 2.81 -11.58
CA THR A 18 7.18 4.21 -11.79
C THR A 18 8.31 5.20 -11.58
N MET A 19 9.29 4.92 -10.70
CA MET A 19 10.50 5.75 -10.54
C MET A 19 11.39 5.75 -11.77
N LEU A 20 11.48 4.63 -12.50
CA LEU A 20 12.19 4.58 -13.78
C LEU A 20 11.59 5.54 -14.83
N ILE A 21 10.26 5.71 -14.78
CA ILE A 21 9.57 6.68 -15.66
C ILE A 21 9.85 8.10 -15.20
N GLN A 22 9.79 8.36 -13.89
CA GLN A 22 10.08 9.68 -13.33
C GLN A 22 11.47 10.18 -13.73
N THR A 23 12.50 9.33 -13.62
CA THR A 23 13.88 9.72 -13.97
C THR A 23 14.05 10.06 -15.44
N ARG A 24 13.22 9.49 -16.33
CA ARG A 24 13.28 9.73 -17.78
C ARG A 24 12.38 10.85 -18.26
N ARG A 25 11.23 11.02 -17.64
CA ARG A 25 10.14 11.90 -18.14
C ARG A 25 9.81 13.04 -17.20
N ASN A 26 10.42 13.13 -16.03
CA ASN A 26 10.09 14.15 -15.03
C ASN A 26 8.58 14.22 -14.73
N LYS A 27 7.95 13.05 -14.60
CA LYS A 27 6.52 12.83 -14.37
C LYS A 27 6.32 11.82 -13.25
N LEU A 28 5.11 11.76 -12.68
CA LEU A 28 4.73 10.83 -11.62
C LEU A 28 5.37 11.09 -10.24
N HIS A 29 5.84 12.32 -9.97
CA HIS A 29 6.44 12.67 -8.67
C HIS A 29 5.49 12.37 -7.50
N GLY A 30 4.24 12.82 -7.60
CA GLY A 30 3.24 12.56 -6.55
C GLY A 30 2.95 11.08 -6.35
N VAL A 31 2.86 10.32 -7.46
CA VAL A 31 2.64 8.86 -7.40
C VAL A 31 3.80 8.19 -6.71
N ASN A 32 5.03 8.53 -7.06
CA ASN A 32 6.23 7.91 -6.48
C ASN A 32 6.40 8.24 -4.99
N VAL A 33 6.16 9.50 -4.60
CA VAL A 33 6.15 9.89 -3.19
C VAL A 33 5.12 9.07 -2.41
N PHE A 34 3.91 8.93 -2.95
CA PHE A 34 2.87 8.13 -2.31
C PHE A 34 3.22 6.65 -2.22
N LEU A 35 3.71 6.04 -3.30
CA LEU A 35 4.07 4.61 -3.32
C LEU A 35 5.24 4.29 -2.40
N MET A 36 6.24 5.15 -2.31
CA MET A 36 7.37 4.99 -1.38
C MET A 36 6.90 5.06 0.08
N ALA A 37 6.05 6.04 0.40
CA ALA A 37 5.45 6.13 1.72
C ALA A 37 4.55 4.91 2.01
N LEU A 38 3.73 4.50 1.04
CA LEU A 38 2.84 3.35 1.17
C LEU A 38 3.61 2.04 1.40
N THR A 39 4.78 1.88 0.79
CA THR A 39 5.69 0.75 1.03
C THR A 39 6.08 0.67 2.51
N THR A 40 6.49 1.79 3.10
CA THR A 40 6.85 1.86 4.52
C THR A 40 5.65 1.64 5.42
N ILE A 41 4.53 2.29 5.11
CA ILE A 41 3.27 2.16 5.87
C ILE A 41 2.75 0.73 5.84
N SER A 42 2.84 0.03 4.70
CA SER A 42 2.42 -1.37 4.60
C SER A 42 3.28 -2.32 5.43
N ALA A 43 4.55 -2.00 5.67
CA ALA A 43 5.40 -2.73 6.61
C ALA A 43 4.93 -2.55 8.08
N PHE A 44 4.52 -1.34 8.46
CA PHE A 44 3.88 -1.10 9.77
C PHE A 44 2.53 -1.81 9.87
N PHE A 45 1.75 -1.83 8.78
CA PHE A 45 0.50 -2.57 8.72
C PHE A 45 0.72 -4.07 8.90
N ALA A 46 1.77 -4.64 8.31
CA ALA A 46 2.15 -6.03 8.54
C ALA A 46 2.43 -6.29 10.04
N THR A 47 3.12 -5.37 10.71
CA THR A 47 3.35 -5.44 12.16
C THR A 47 2.03 -5.36 12.94
N TYR A 48 1.10 -4.48 12.51
CA TYR A 48 -0.24 -4.39 13.08
C TYR A 48 -0.99 -5.71 13.00
N LEU A 49 -1.02 -6.36 11.85
CA LEU A 49 -1.69 -7.65 11.65
C LEU A 49 -1.17 -8.73 12.61
N VAL A 50 0.12 -8.74 12.87
CA VAL A 50 0.77 -9.73 13.74
C VAL A 50 0.51 -9.44 15.24
N ARG A 51 0.53 -8.15 15.62
CA ARG A 51 0.52 -7.75 17.04
C ARG A 51 -0.85 -7.36 17.58
N SER A 52 -1.82 -7.03 16.71
CA SER A 52 -3.16 -6.64 17.16
C SER A 52 -4.06 -7.82 17.55
N GLY A 53 -3.68 -9.05 17.17
CA GLY A 53 -4.53 -10.22 17.36
C GLY A 53 -5.80 -10.24 16.49
N VAL A 54 -5.95 -9.27 15.58
CA VAL A 54 -7.11 -9.11 14.69
C VAL A 54 -7.23 -10.29 13.71
N VAL A 55 -6.10 -10.84 13.29
CA VAL A 55 -6.06 -12.07 12.49
C VAL A 55 -5.53 -13.20 13.37
N GLN A 56 -6.35 -14.22 13.62
CA GLN A 56 -5.92 -15.40 14.34
C GLN A 56 -4.87 -16.16 13.53
N SER A 57 -3.65 -16.20 14.05
CA SER A 57 -2.51 -16.88 13.46
C SER A 57 -1.68 -17.50 14.57
N VAL A 58 -0.97 -18.59 14.27
CA VAL A 58 0.01 -19.20 15.19
C VAL A 58 1.12 -18.23 15.61
N HIS A 59 1.22 -17.08 14.96
CA HIS A 59 2.15 -15.99 15.25
C HIS A 59 1.48 -14.77 15.89
N ALA A 60 0.21 -14.87 16.30
CA ALA A 60 -0.46 -13.79 17.03
C ALA A 60 0.08 -13.76 18.47
N PHE A 61 0.92 -12.79 18.78
CA PHE A 61 1.48 -12.56 20.10
C PHE A 61 0.56 -11.65 20.93
N GLY A 62 -0.50 -12.22 21.50
CA GLY A 62 -1.28 -11.60 22.56
C GLY A 62 -1.97 -10.27 22.23
N SER A 63 -3.06 -9.99 22.92
CA SER A 63 -3.81 -8.73 22.88
C SER A 63 -3.11 -7.62 23.70
N GLY A 64 -1.87 -7.28 23.34
CA GLY A 64 -1.22 -6.11 23.90
C GLY A 64 -1.89 -4.85 23.37
N GLY A 65 -2.18 -3.85 24.21
CA GLY A 65 -2.86 -2.59 23.86
C GLY A 65 -2.20 -1.71 22.79
N VAL A 66 -1.37 -2.30 21.94
CA VAL A 66 -0.61 -1.65 20.86
C VAL A 66 -1.44 -1.51 19.56
N GLY A 67 -2.55 -2.26 19.43
CA GLY A 67 -3.32 -2.28 18.18
C GLY A 67 -3.90 -0.92 17.81
N VAL A 68 -4.60 -0.25 18.74
CA VAL A 68 -5.25 1.04 18.45
C VAL A 68 -4.23 2.15 18.16
N PRO A 69 -3.19 2.38 18.97
CA PRO A 69 -2.18 3.38 18.66
C PRO A 69 -1.50 3.15 17.30
N LEU A 70 -1.19 1.90 16.97
CA LEU A 70 -0.55 1.56 15.70
C LEU A 70 -1.49 1.78 14.50
N LEU A 71 -2.77 1.46 14.65
CA LEU A 71 -3.78 1.73 13.62
C LEU A 71 -3.93 3.23 13.37
N LEU A 72 -4.02 4.04 14.44
CA LEU A 72 -4.08 5.50 14.32
C LEU A 72 -2.83 6.06 13.63
N PHE A 73 -1.65 5.58 14.00
CA PHE A 73 -0.41 5.95 13.32
C PHE A 73 -0.44 5.65 11.83
N ILE A 74 -0.92 4.45 11.43
CA ILE A 74 -1.05 4.05 10.03
C ILE A 74 -2.00 4.99 9.29
N LEU A 75 -3.20 5.25 9.83
CA LEU A 75 -4.20 6.12 9.20
C LEU A 75 -3.69 7.55 9.01
N ILE A 76 -3.05 8.12 10.03
CA ILE A 76 -2.46 9.46 9.96
C ILE A 76 -1.33 9.48 8.92
N SER A 77 -0.49 8.46 8.89
CA SER A 77 0.62 8.36 7.92
C SER A 77 0.11 8.26 6.48
N VAL A 78 -0.97 7.51 6.22
CA VAL A 78 -1.61 7.45 4.89
C VAL A 78 -2.14 8.81 4.49
N ALA A 79 -2.89 9.49 5.36
CA ALA A 79 -3.46 10.81 5.07
C ALA A 79 -2.37 11.85 4.78
N LEU A 80 -1.32 11.88 5.61
CA LEU A 80 -0.19 12.79 5.43
C LEU A 80 0.57 12.49 4.12
N SER A 81 0.81 11.23 3.82
CA SER A 81 1.50 10.81 2.59
C SER A 81 0.70 11.19 1.33
N PHE A 82 -0.61 11.04 1.39
CA PHE A 82 -1.49 11.47 0.30
C PHE A 82 -1.44 12.98 0.08
N TRP A 83 -1.48 13.75 1.18
CA TRP A 83 -1.34 15.21 1.13
C TRP A 83 -0.02 15.66 0.51
N ILE A 84 1.10 15.07 0.97
CA ILE A 84 2.44 15.37 0.42
C ILE A 84 2.51 14.98 -1.07
N ALA A 85 1.92 13.85 -1.46
CA ALA A 85 1.87 13.41 -2.85
C ALA A 85 1.12 14.39 -3.77
N LEU A 86 0.02 14.98 -3.29
CA LEU A 86 -0.71 16.01 -4.03
C LEU A 86 0.16 17.27 -4.25
N LEU A 87 0.95 17.66 -3.26
CA LEU A 87 1.89 18.78 -3.40
C LEU A 87 3.02 18.44 -4.38
N ALA A 88 3.60 17.24 -4.27
CA ALA A 88 4.67 16.78 -5.14
C ALA A 88 4.25 16.67 -6.62
N ARG A 89 2.98 16.40 -6.90
CA ARG A 89 2.43 16.39 -8.25
C ARG A 89 2.62 17.71 -9.00
N ARG A 90 2.73 18.83 -8.29
CA ARG A 90 2.98 20.15 -8.89
C ARG A 90 4.36 20.25 -9.55
N SER A 91 5.27 19.34 -9.24
CA SER A 91 6.60 19.26 -9.84
C SER A 91 6.63 18.51 -11.19
N ASP A 92 5.51 17.95 -11.61
CA ASP A 92 5.40 17.24 -12.89
C ASP A 92 5.48 18.24 -14.07
N THR A 93 6.52 18.13 -14.88
CA THR A 93 6.73 19.01 -16.06
C THR A 93 6.76 18.25 -17.37
N GLY A 94 6.90 16.93 -17.34
CA GLY A 94 6.99 16.08 -18.52
C GLY A 94 5.66 15.50 -18.96
N GLU A 95 5.68 14.80 -20.09
CA GLU A 95 4.55 14.05 -20.64
C GLU A 95 4.85 12.55 -20.65
N LEU A 96 3.80 11.75 -20.48
CA LEU A 96 3.91 10.30 -20.57
C LEU A 96 3.85 9.88 -22.04
N ALA A 97 4.65 8.90 -22.43
CA ALA A 97 4.56 8.27 -23.73
C ALA A 97 3.27 7.42 -23.85
N GLY A 98 2.88 7.11 -25.09
CA GLY A 98 1.69 6.30 -25.36
C GLY A 98 1.75 4.91 -24.71
N ILE A 99 0.60 4.25 -24.61
CA ILE A 99 0.42 2.95 -23.94
C ILE A 99 1.28 1.84 -24.59
N GLU A 100 1.54 1.93 -25.89
CA GLU A 100 2.36 0.96 -26.64
C GLU A 100 3.86 1.17 -26.46
N SER A 101 4.28 2.14 -25.66
CA SER A 101 5.67 2.41 -25.35
C SER A 101 6.18 1.52 -24.22
N ARG A 102 7.52 1.41 -24.07
CA ARG A 102 8.13 0.74 -22.92
C ARG A 102 7.66 1.34 -21.59
N GLU A 103 7.40 2.63 -21.55
CA GLU A 103 6.90 3.34 -20.37
C GLU A 103 5.45 2.98 -20.08
N GLY A 104 4.61 2.82 -21.13
CA GLY A 104 3.24 2.32 -20.99
C GLY A 104 3.21 0.93 -20.38
N PHE A 105 4.10 0.02 -20.80
CA PHE A 105 4.21 -1.31 -20.19
C PHE A 105 4.67 -1.25 -18.74
N LEU A 106 5.59 -0.36 -18.37
CA LEU A 106 6.00 -0.18 -16.96
C LEU A 106 4.83 0.33 -16.10
N ILE A 107 4.01 1.23 -16.62
CA ILE A 107 2.80 1.72 -15.93
C ILE A 107 1.81 0.57 -15.76
N LEU A 108 1.53 -0.18 -16.83
CA LEU A 108 0.62 -1.32 -16.78
C LEU A 108 1.09 -2.36 -15.75
N THR A 109 2.37 -2.71 -15.76
CA THR A 109 2.94 -3.63 -14.77
C THR A 109 2.75 -3.10 -13.36
N SER A 110 3.01 -1.81 -13.12
CA SER A 110 2.79 -1.20 -11.81
C SER A 110 1.33 -1.29 -11.36
N TRP A 111 0.38 -1.03 -12.26
CA TRP A 111 -1.04 -1.16 -11.97
C TRP A 111 -1.44 -2.60 -11.63
N LEU A 112 -0.93 -3.59 -12.36
CA LEU A 112 -1.19 -5.01 -12.09
C LEU A 112 -0.63 -5.44 -10.73
N LEU A 113 0.58 -4.98 -10.37
CA LEU A 113 1.18 -5.27 -9.06
C LEU A 113 0.38 -4.62 -7.91
N LEU A 114 -0.08 -3.39 -8.09
CA LEU A 114 -0.91 -2.71 -7.10
C LEU A 114 -2.30 -3.37 -6.97
N ALA A 115 -2.91 -3.77 -8.08
CA ALA A 115 -4.17 -4.51 -8.06
C ALA A 115 -4.03 -5.85 -7.33
N LEU A 116 -2.95 -6.59 -7.59
CA LEU A 116 -2.64 -7.83 -6.88
C LEU A 116 -2.43 -7.59 -5.38
N SER A 117 -1.67 -6.54 -5.01
CA SER A 117 -1.48 -6.15 -3.62
C SER A 117 -2.82 -5.85 -2.92
N LEU A 118 -3.72 -5.14 -3.60
CA LEU A 118 -5.06 -4.82 -3.07
C LEU A 118 -5.91 -6.08 -2.88
N ILE A 119 -5.90 -7.00 -3.84
CA ILE A 119 -6.63 -8.29 -3.74
C ILE A 119 -6.13 -9.09 -2.55
N ILE A 120 -4.81 -9.19 -2.37
CA ILE A 120 -4.21 -9.90 -1.23
C ILE A 120 -4.58 -9.22 0.10
N LEU A 121 -4.58 -7.88 0.14
CA LEU A 121 -4.98 -7.12 1.31
C LEU A 121 -6.44 -7.40 1.70
N ILE A 122 -7.35 -7.33 0.74
CA ILE A 122 -8.78 -7.61 0.94
C ILE A 122 -8.97 -9.06 1.41
N ALA A 123 -8.33 -10.02 0.76
CA ALA A 123 -8.41 -11.43 1.14
C ALA A 123 -7.87 -11.68 2.56
N THR A 124 -6.78 -11.03 2.94
CA THR A 124 -6.19 -11.14 4.28
C THR A 124 -7.08 -10.53 5.36
N MET A 125 -7.76 -9.43 5.04
CA MET A 125 -8.67 -8.73 5.97
C MET A 125 -10.10 -9.27 5.95
N TRP A 126 -10.44 -10.16 5.03
CA TRP A 126 -11.79 -10.70 4.88
C TRP A 126 -12.40 -11.29 6.15
N PRO A 127 -11.67 -12.09 6.95
CA PRO A 127 -12.21 -12.63 8.21
C PRO A 127 -12.65 -11.53 9.18
N VAL A 128 -11.92 -10.42 9.22
CA VAL A 128 -12.20 -9.27 10.10
C VAL A 128 -13.48 -8.57 9.64
N PHE A 129 -13.58 -8.27 8.35
CA PHE A 129 -14.77 -7.63 7.78
C PHE A 129 -16.02 -8.52 7.90
N SER A 130 -15.89 -9.82 7.65
CA SER A 130 -17.01 -10.76 7.76
C SER A 130 -17.50 -10.95 9.19
N ALA A 131 -16.59 -10.92 10.19
CA ALA A 131 -16.96 -10.99 11.59
C ALA A 131 -17.78 -9.74 12.02
N PHE A 132 -17.29 -8.54 11.65
CA PHE A 132 -18.00 -7.29 11.92
C PHE A 132 -19.41 -7.27 11.31
N TRP A 133 -19.56 -7.77 10.09
CA TRP A 133 -20.86 -7.84 9.41
C TRP A 133 -21.83 -8.82 10.09
N LYS A 134 -21.35 -9.95 10.58
CA LYS A 134 -22.18 -10.93 11.29
C LYS A 134 -22.69 -10.39 12.64
N GLU A 135 -21.86 -9.67 13.39
CA GLU A 135 -22.26 -9.05 14.65
C GLU A 135 -23.32 -7.94 14.46
N THR A 136 -23.34 -7.28 13.30
CA THR A 136 -24.29 -6.19 13.01
C THR A 136 -25.68 -6.70 12.62
N ILE A 137 -25.79 -7.95 12.17
CA ILE A 137 -27.05 -8.56 11.68
C ILE A 137 -27.75 -9.41 12.76
N MET A 138 -27.06 -9.79 13.83
CA MET A 138 -27.65 -10.49 14.98
C MET A 138 -28.03 -9.52 16.09
#